data_b27ba086cafdff46e255bae7056ed0c4
#
_entry.id   b27ba086cafdff46e255bae7056ed0c4
#
_cell.length_a   1.000
_cell.length_b   1.000
_cell.length_c   1.000
_cell.angle_alpha   90.00
_cell.angle_beta   90.00
_cell.angle_gamma   90.00
#
_symmetry.space_group_name_H-M   'P 1'
#
loop_
_entity.id
_entity.type
_entity.pdbx_description
1 polymer ?
#
loop_
_entity_poly.entity_id
_entity_poly.type
_entity_poly.pdbx_seq_one_letter_code
_entity_poly.pdbx_strand_id
1 'polypeptide(L)'
;MTFTLDVESDLRIEDVRVTFEIGDRGTTQYAYLELDQTTRPLVNGELFHRTNSRDRYIPPGTSIKYWFEITADNGESLITEPEHFRFDDARYEWEEVTLGPVTILYHGPVRTRAERLAEAAIESLEIMGPVTGADTETPIVMTLYNNNAEMIEAVVARSLATSRELITEGQAFDSESVVLVLAGRSDIGTATHEMTHILVARAANSSGAVPLWLNEGLAEFGNLDQTVSYERFLEWAEGTDRLIPLKGLRSFPGDPNLTLVAYGQGRSAVKYMIDEYGEGKMAELLATLGTGIGIDGALEVVYGFGIDGLENLWRESIGAEPYVEATPGPTPTVVAEPTPEYKLLTSPPESSNSDSEDVANEDPDLPEPTVAPLSVDEEIEPALDENIADLAVEGEEETSSGTCSAPVAGSVDGTSGAWLLVVVGLAAGGRYRARKNR
;
A
#
# COMPACT_ATOMS: atom_id res chain seq x y z
N MET A 1 -6.01 9.90 -15.31
CA MET A 1 -5.50 11.27 -15.16
C MET A 1 -5.38 11.88 -16.55
N THR A 2 -5.86 13.11 -16.74
CA THR A 2 -5.82 13.79 -18.05
C THR A 2 -5.10 15.12 -17.88
N PHE A 3 -4.12 15.38 -18.74
CA PHE A 3 -3.49 16.68 -18.87
C PHE A 3 -4.05 17.37 -20.09
N THR A 4 -4.44 18.63 -19.96
CA THR A 4 -4.95 19.48 -21.05
C THR A 4 -4.20 20.80 -21.06
N LEU A 5 -3.96 21.34 -22.25
CA LEU A 5 -3.30 22.62 -22.45
C LEU A 5 -3.90 23.34 -23.65
N ASP A 6 -4.24 24.62 -23.46
CA ASP A 6 -4.64 25.52 -24.51
C ASP A 6 -3.51 26.54 -24.76
N VAL A 7 -3.05 26.62 -26.00
CA VAL A 7 -1.97 27.51 -26.42
C VAL A 7 -2.48 28.42 -27.52
N GLU A 8 -2.35 29.75 -27.36
CA GLU A 8 -2.58 30.71 -28.44
C GLU A 8 -1.25 31.06 -29.09
N SER A 9 -1.09 30.73 -30.38
CA SER A 9 0.17 30.95 -31.12
C SER A 9 -0.06 31.19 -32.60
N ASP A 10 0.63 32.19 -33.15
CA ASP A 10 0.71 32.40 -34.59
C ASP A 10 1.66 31.39 -35.27
N LEU A 11 2.61 30.81 -34.51
CA LEU A 11 3.48 29.76 -34.98
C LEU A 11 2.78 28.42 -34.95
N ARG A 12 3.20 27.49 -35.78
CA ARG A 12 2.75 26.11 -35.69
C ARG A 12 3.45 25.46 -34.52
N ILE A 13 2.68 24.83 -33.61
CA ILE A 13 3.23 24.04 -32.52
C ILE A 13 3.63 22.66 -33.07
N GLU A 14 4.91 22.29 -32.90
CA GLU A 14 5.45 21.02 -33.33
C GLU A 14 5.06 19.91 -32.34
N ASP A 15 5.36 20.14 -31.07
CA ASP A 15 4.97 19.25 -29.99
C ASP A 15 4.73 19.99 -28.66
N VAL A 16 4.02 19.30 -27.76
CA VAL A 16 3.87 19.70 -26.36
C VAL A 16 4.17 18.48 -25.49
N ARG A 17 5.19 18.61 -24.67
CA ARG A 17 5.60 17.63 -23.70
C ARG A 17 5.13 18.05 -22.31
N VAL A 18 4.33 17.20 -21.62
CA VAL A 18 4.12 17.34 -20.20
C VAL A 18 5.16 16.52 -19.45
N THR A 19 5.76 17.15 -18.46
CA THR A 19 6.66 16.50 -17.50
C THR A 19 6.00 16.56 -16.14
N PHE A 20 6.01 15.43 -15.38
CA PHE A 20 5.33 15.37 -14.09
C PHE A 20 6.08 14.47 -13.11
N GLU A 21 5.90 14.78 -11.82
CA GLU A 21 6.41 14.07 -10.66
C GLU A 21 5.22 13.60 -9.82
N ILE A 22 5.29 12.36 -9.30
CA ILE A 22 4.22 11.74 -8.53
C ILE A 22 4.70 11.58 -7.09
N GLY A 23 4.10 12.33 -6.15
CA GLY A 23 4.53 12.34 -4.75
C GLY A 23 6.04 12.55 -4.64
N ASP A 24 6.65 11.84 -3.70
CA ASP A 24 8.10 11.88 -3.44
C ASP A 24 8.86 10.71 -4.08
N ARG A 25 8.33 10.11 -5.16
CA ARG A 25 8.97 8.97 -5.86
C ARG A 25 10.39 9.26 -6.38
N GLY A 26 10.79 10.54 -6.42
CA GLY A 26 12.10 10.97 -6.90
C GLY A 26 12.33 10.71 -8.39
N THR A 27 11.30 10.37 -9.15
CA THR A 27 11.37 10.09 -10.59
C THR A 27 10.48 11.02 -11.36
N THR A 28 11.04 11.64 -12.38
CA THR A 28 10.32 12.49 -13.33
C THR A 28 9.84 11.64 -14.50
N GLN A 29 8.56 11.76 -14.84
CA GLN A 29 7.95 11.13 -16.01
C GLN A 29 7.61 12.18 -17.04
N TYR A 30 7.53 11.80 -18.31
CA TYR A 30 7.08 12.68 -19.37
C TYR A 30 6.24 11.95 -20.42
N ALA A 31 5.39 12.72 -21.11
CA ALA A 31 4.64 12.24 -22.26
C ALA A 31 4.28 13.42 -23.17
N TYR A 32 3.90 13.13 -24.42
CA TYR A 32 3.49 14.13 -25.39
C TYR A 32 1.97 14.20 -25.49
N LEU A 33 1.45 15.43 -25.62
CA LEU A 33 0.02 15.68 -25.84
C LEU A 33 -0.35 15.43 -27.31
N GLU A 34 -1.54 14.93 -27.52
CA GLU A 34 -2.19 14.95 -28.85
C GLU A 34 -2.70 16.37 -29.11
N LEU A 35 -2.29 16.97 -30.25
CA LEU A 35 -2.55 18.37 -30.56
C LEU A 35 -3.66 18.50 -31.60
N ASP A 36 -4.69 19.30 -31.28
CA ASP A 36 -5.65 19.81 -32.27
C ASP A 36 -5.29 21.26 -32.64
N GLN A 37 -4.87 21.48 -33.89
CA GLN A 37 -4.49 22.79 -34.45
C GLN A 37 -5.49 23.29 -35.52
N THR A 38 -6.70 22.70 -35.55
CA THR A 38 -7.70 23.09 -36.56
C THR A 38 -8.30 24.47 -36.35
N THR A 39 -8.23 24.98 -35.12
CA THR A 39 -8.82 26.28 -34.71
C THR A 39 -7.79 27.38 -34.49
N ARG A 40 -6.65 27.33 -35.18
CA ARG A 40 -5.59 28.34 -35.02
C ARG A 40 -6.13 29.78 -35.08
N PRO A 41 -5.55 30.71 -34.25
CA PRO A 41 -4.32 30.56 -33.46
C PRO A 41 -4.42 29.73 -32.17
N LEU A 42 -5.60 29.25 -31.81
CA LEU A 42 -5.77 28.38 -30.64
C LEU A 42 -5.40 26.94 -30.99
N VAL A 43 -4.49 26.36 -30.20
CA VAL A 43 -4.05 24.97 -30.26
C VAL A 43 -4.43 24.28 -28.96
N ASN A 44 -5.21 23.21 -29.04
CA ASN A 44 -5.62 22.39 -27.88
C ASN A 44 -4.75 21.14 -27.82
N GLY A 45 -4.22 20.84 -26.66
CA GLY A 45 -3.46 19.63 -26.40
C GLY A 45 -4.11 18.78 -25.32
N GLU A 46 -4.16 17.46 -25.51
CA GLU A 46 -4.69 16.53 -24.53
C GLU A 46 -3.81 15.28 -24.41
N LEU A 47 -3.64 14.81 -23.17
CA LEU A 47 -3.01 13.53 -22.87
C LEU A 47 -3.81 12.78 -21.82
N PHE A 48 -4.22 11.56 -22.13
CA PHE A 48 -4.75 10.63 -21.14
C PHE A 48 -3.66 9.70 -20.61
N HIS A 49 -3.25 9.93 -19.36
CA HIS A 49 -2.31 9.08 -18.64
C HIS A 49 -3.07 8.04 -17.81
N ARG A 50 -2.84 6.75 -18.09
CA ARG A 50 -3.49 5.64 -17.40
C ARG A 50 -2.87 5.44 -16.02
N THR A 51 -3.68 5.41 -14.95
CA THR A 51 -3.23 5.32 -13.54
C THR A 51 -3.69 4.07 -12.81
N ASN A 52 -4.44 3.16 -13.46
CA ASN A 52 -5.08 2.01 -12.82
C ASN A 52 -4.41 0.66 -13.13
N SER A 53 -3.19 0.64 -13.68
CA SER A 53 -2.42 -0.59 -13.84
C SER A 53 -1.43 -0.71 -12.66
N ARG A 54 -1.05 -1.96 -12.32
CA ARG A 54 -0.20 -2.25 -11.16
C ARG A 54 1.10 -1.43 -11.12
N ASP A 55 1.70 -1.19 -12.28
CA ASP A 55 2.94 -0.44 -12.49
C ASP A 55 2.76 1.08 -12.56
N ARG A 56 1.52 1.56 -12.69
CA ARG A 56 1.16 2.98 -12.85
C ARG A 56 0.11 3.44 -11.85
N TYR A 57 -0.09 2.65 -10.82
CA TYR A 57 -1.06 3.00 -9.80
C TYR A 57 -0.61 4.26 -9.05
N ILE A 58 -1.57 5.17 -8.86
CA ILE A 58 -1.41 6.38 -8.05
C ILE A 58 -2.52 6.32 -6.99
N PRO A 59 -2.17 6.31 -5.68
CA PRO A 59 -3.17 6.33 -4.62
C PRO A 59 -3.92 7.68 -4.59
N PRO A 60 -5.24 7.66 -4.36
CA PRO A 60 -6.01 8.89 -4.13
C PRO A 60 -5.47 9.68 -2.94
N GLY A 61 -5.28 10.99 -3.15
CA GLY A 61 -4.62 11.89 -2.19
C GLY A 61 -3.21 12.29 -2.60
N THR A 62 -2.64 11.66 -3.64
CA THR A 62 -1.27 11.95 -4.08
C THR A 62 -1.15 13.33 -4.69
N SER A 63 -0.12 14.08 -4.29
CA SER A 63 0.27 15.34 -4.93
C SER A 63 1.00 15.06 -6.24
N ILE A 64 0.58 15.72 -7.31
CA ILE A 64 1.21 15.68 -8.63
C ILE A 64 1.74 17.06 -8.96
N LYS A 65 3.04 17.15 -9.23
CA LYS A 65 3.68 18.35 -9.75
C LYS A 65 3.91 18.17 -11.25
N TYR A 66 3.59 19.17 -12.08
CA TYR A 66 3.73 19.07 -13.53
C TYR A 66 4.04 20.41 -14.16
N TRP A 67 4.61 20.36 -15.37
CA TRP A 67 4.85 21.52 -16.24
C TRP A 67 4.87 21.07 -17.69
N PHE A 68 4.66 22.04 -18.59
CA PHE A 68 4.69 21.78 -20.02
C PHE A 68 5.95 22.38 -20.65
N GLU A 69 6.46 21.73 -21.68
CA GLU A 69 7.41 22.28 -22.65
C GLU A 69 6.73 22.26 -24.02
N ILE A 70 6.62 23.45 -24.61
CA ILE A 70 5.92 23.70 -25.87
C ILE A 70 6.98 24.07 -26.90
N THR A 71 7.06 23.33 -28.01
CA THR A 71 8.03 23.56 -29.09
C THR A 71 7.31 23.97 -30.36
N ALA A 72 7.74 25.10 -30.96
CA ALA A 72 7.25 25.59 -32.24
C ALA A 72 8.11 25.08 -33.40
N ASP A 73 7.55 25.09 -34.61
CA ASP A 73 8.19 24.59 -35.85
C ASP A 73 9.43 25.40 -36.28
N ASN A 74 9.63 26.58 -35.72
CA ASN A 74 10.84 27.40 -35.91
C ASN A 74 11.97 27.06 -34.91
N GLY A 75 11.74 26.11 -34.00
CA GLY A 75 12.67 25.67 -32.95
C GLY A 75 12.64 26.53 -31.68
N GLU A 76 11.75 27.48 -31.56
CA GLU A 76 11.52 28.19 -30.30
C GLU A 76 10.80 27.27 -29.33
N SER A 77 11.15 27.33 -28.02
CA SER A 77 10.50 26.58 -26.98
C SER A 77 10.12 27.44 -25.77
N LEU A 78 9.02 27.09 -25.12
CA LEU A 78 8.53 27.69 -23.90
C LEU A 78 8.33 26.61 -22.85
N ILE A 79 8.86 26.81 -21.63
CA ILE A 79 8.60 25.96 -20.48
C ILE A 79 7.68 26.74 -19.53
N THR A 80 6.57 26.12 -19.12
CA THR A 80 5.66 26.74 -18.15
C THR A 80 6.23 26.61 -16.74
N GLU A 81 5.77 27.48 -15.84
CA GLU A 81 6.04 27.30 -14.41
C GLU A 81 5.41 25.99 -13.93
N PRO A 82 6.03 25.29 -12.97
CA PRO A 82 5.46 24.08 -12.38
C PRO A 82 4.16 24.37 -11.63
N GLU A 83 3.18 23.53 -11.85
CA GLU A 83 1.90 23.53 -11.12
C GLU A 83 1.72 22.27 -10.33
N HIS A 84 0.80 22.28 -9.35
CA HIS A 84 0.47 21.16 -8.50
C HIS A 84 -1.02 20.91 -8.50
N PHE A 85 -1.41 19.63 -8.47
CA PHE A 85 -2.76 19.22 -8.15
C PHE A 85 -2.73 17.94 -7.31
N ARG A 86 -3.81 17.70 -6.57
CA ARG A 86 -4.00 16.45 -5.85
C ARG A 86 -4.80 15.46 -6.73
N PHE A 87 -4.28 14.25 -6.85
CA PHE A 87 -4.96 13.17 -7.55
C PHE A 87 -5.98 12.53 -6.62
N ASP A 88 -7.24 12.88 -6.77
CA ASP A 88 -8.34 12.39 -5.93
C ASP A 88 -9.15 11.30 -6.66
N ASP A 89 -9.87 10.48 -5.89
CA ASP A 89 -10.83 9.52 -6.42
C ASP A 89 -12.06 10.26 -6.95
N ALA A 90 -12.20 10.31 -8.27
CA ALA A 90 -13.24 11.09 -8.94
C ALA A 90 -14.68 10.50 -8.80
N ARG A 91 -14.85 9.41 -8.06
CA ARG A 91 -16.17 8.86 -7.75
C ARG A 91 -16.95 9.69 -6.73
N TYR A 92 -16.21 10.50 -5.93
CA TYR A 92 -16.75 11.25 -4.81
C TYR A 92 -16.36 12.73 -4.89
N GLU A 93 -17.16 13.57 -4.25
CA GLU A 93 -16.80 14.97 -3.95
C GLU A 93 -16.15 14.98 -2.56
N TRP A 94 -14.86 15.27 -2.53
CA TRP A 94 -14.05 15.23 -1.31
C TRP A 94 -14.09 16.57 -0.61
N GLU A 95 -14.34 16.51 0.71
CA GLU A 95 -14.07 17.57 1.66
C GLU A 95 -12.78 17.26 2.42
N GLU A 96 -12.21 18.24 3.10
CA GLU A 96 -10.96 18.06 3.84
C GLU A 96 -10.98 18.68 5.24
N VAL A 97 -10.22 18.05 6.14
CA VAL A 97 -9.82 18.58 7.44
C VAL A 97 -8.30 18.54 7.48
N THR A 98 -7.68 19.71 7.67
CA THR A 98 -6.22 19.83 7.80
C THR A 98 -5.86 20.28 9.19
N LEU A 99 -4.92 19.57 9.83
CA LEU A 99 -4.33 19.88 11.12
C LEU A 99 -2.81 19.70 11.04
N GLY A 100 -2.05 20.77 11.18
CA GLY A 100 -0.60 20.73 10.99
C GLY A 100 -0.21 20.15 9.63
N PRO A 101 0.67 19.15 9.55
CA PRO A 101 1.09 18.49 8.31
C PRO A 101 0.09 17.42 7.81
N VAL A 102 -0.99 17.13 8.55
CA VAL A 102 -1.93 16.05 8.20
C VAL A 102 -3.19 16.62 7.55
N THR A 103 -3.59 16.06 6.42
CA THR A 103 -4.85 16.35 5.74
C THR A 103 -5.68 15.07 5.60
N ILE A 104 -6.91 15.10 6.13
CA ILE A 104 -7.87 14.00 5.99
C ILE A 104 -8.88 14.37 4.90
N LEU A 105 -8.92 13.56 3.83
CA LEU A 105 -9.95 13.64 2.80
C LEU A 105 -11.11 12.74 3.21
N TYR A 106 -12.33 13.27 3.16
CA TYR A 106 -13.54 12.53 3.50
C TYR A 106 -14.68 12.94 2.57
N HIS A 107 -15.72 12.13 2.50
CA HIS A 107 -16.95 12.46 1.79
C HIS A 107 -18.18 12.04 2.59
N GLY A 108 -19.29 12.75 2.41
CA GLY A 108 -20.54 12.51 3.15
C GLY A 108 -20.50 13.02 4.60
N PRO A 109 -21.45 12.61 5.46
CA PRO A 109 -21.67 13.24 6.77
C PRO A 109 -20.72 12.70 7.87
N VAL A 110 -19.42 12.56 7.58
CA VAL A 110 -18.43 11.98 8.51
C VAL A 110 -17.35 12.97 8.96
N ARG A 111 -17.61 14.27 8.85
CA ARG A 111 -16.67 15.33 9.22
C ARG A 111 -16.09 15.17 10.63
N THR A 112 -16.91 14.90 11.64
CA THR A 112 -16.44 14.72 13.03
C THR A 112 -15.49 13.53 13.17
N ARG A 113 -15.67 12.47 12.36
CA ARG A 113 -14.73 11.35 12.29
C ARG A 113 -13.40 11.80 11.71
N ALA A 114 -13.43 12.55 10.61
CA ALA A 114 -12.22 13.09 9.99
C ALA A 114 -11.45 14.03 10.94
N GLU A 115 -12.16 14.85 11.73
CA GLU A 115 -11.56 15.72 12.76
C GLU A 115 -10.83 14.90 13.85
N ARG A 116 -11.48 13.85 14.40
CA ARG A 116 -10.84 12.95 15.38
C ARG A 116 -9.64 12.21 14.80
N LEU A 117 -9.74 11.81 13.53
CA LEU A 117 -8.65 11.13 12.85
C LEU A 117 -7.44 12.06 12.69
N ALA A 118 -7.66 13.32 12.34
CA ALA A 118 -6.61 14.34 12.26
C ALA A 118 -5.95 14.59 13.62
N GLU A 119 -6.74 14.68 14.69
CA GLU A 119 -6.22 14.84 16.07
C GLU A 119 -5.35 13.64 16.48
N ALA A 120 -5.82 12.41 16.24
CA ALA A 120 -5.06 11.21 16.54
C ALA A 120 -3.78 11.09 15.70
N ALA A 121 -3.83 11.50 14.44
CA ALA A 121 -2.65 11.52 13.58
C ALA A 121 -1.59 12.50 14.11
N ILE A 122 -1.97 13.68 14.59
CA ILE A 122 -1.02 14.62 15.20
C ILE A 122 -0.42 14.04 16.48
N GLU A 123 -1.24 13.44 17.36
CA GLU A 123 -0.76 12.76 18.56
C GLU A 123 0.25 11.66 18.22
N SER A 124 -0.04 10.86 17.18
CA SER A 124 0.87 9.83 16.71
C SER A 124 2.18 10.39 16.15
N LEU A 125 2.15 11.54 15.43
CA LEU A 125 3.38 12.21 14.97
C LEU A 125 4.24 12.69 16.15
N GLU A 126 3.62 13.20 17.21
CA GLU A 126 4.33 13.65 18.43
C GLU A 126 5.01 12.48 19.16
N ILE A 127 4.36 11.30 19.19
CA ILE A 127 4.90 10.08 19.81
C ILE A 127 5.98 9.45 18.92
N MET A 128 5.66 9.25 17.64
CA MET A 128 6.51 8.47 16.75
C MET A 128 7.66 9.26 16.13
N GLY A 129 7.59 10.59 16.10
CA GLY A 129 8.66 11.45 15.61
C GLY A 129 9.99 11.18 16.32
N PRO A 130 10.07 11.27 17.66
CA PRO A 130 11.27 10.94 18.43
C PRO A 130 11.72 9.48 18.27
N VAL A 131 10.78 8.54 18.21
CA VAL A 131 11.06 7.09 18.07
C VAL A 131 11.69 6.76 16.73
N THR A 132 11.17 7.35 15.66
CA THR A 132 11.67 7.06 14.30
C THR A 132 12.80 7.99 13.87
N GLY A 133 12.89 9.19 14.43
CA GLY A 133 13.78 10.25 13.96
C GLY A 133 13.40 10.78 12.57
N ALA A 134 12.17 10.48 12.11
CA ALA A 134 11.70 10.88 10.80
C ALA A 134 11.32 12.36 10.75
N ASP A 135 11.30 12.92 9.53
CA ASP A 135 10.66 14.20 9.27
C ASP A 135 9.14 14.09 9.44
N THR A 136 8.61 14.87 10.38
CA THR A 136 7.18 14.94 10.71
C THR A 136 6.50 16.16 10.09
N GLU A 137 7.25 17.07 9.44
CA GLU A 137 6.72 18.31 8.85
C GLU A 137 6.26 18.12 7.40
N THR A 138 6.84 17.15 6.67
CA THR A 138 6.39 16.83 5.32
C THR A 138 4.93 16.36 5.34
N PRO A 139 4.05 16.94 4.50
CA PRO A 139 2.63 16.62 4.51
C PRO A 139 2.31 15.13 4.33
N ILE A 140 1.27 14.67 5.04
CA ILE A 140 0.67 13.35 4.89
C ILE A 140 -0.82 13.53 4.59
N VAL A 141 -1.31 12.84 3.56
CA VAL A 141 -2.72 12.85 3.18
C VAL A 141 -3.34 11.49 3.51
N MET A 142 -4.45 11.51 4.24
CA MET A 142 -5.24 10.32 4.53
C MET A 142 -6.58 10.39 3.81
N THR A 143 -6.91 9.38 3.00
CA THR A 143 -8.20 9.32 2.30
C THR A 143 -9.10 8.32 3.00
N LEU A 144 -10.19 8.82 3.61
CA LEU A 144 -11.13 8.07 4.43
C LEU A 144 -12.30 7.57 3.58
N TYR A 145 -12.39 6.25 3.41
CA TYR A 145 -13.50 5.57 2.72
C TYR A 145 -14.55 5.09 3.72
N ASN A 146 -15.83 5.28 3.40
CA ASN A 146 -16.92 4.96 4.33
C ASN A 146 -17.22 3.47 4.49
N ASN A 147 -16.80 2.65 3.52
CA ASN A 147 -17.01 1.20 3.55
C ASN A 147 -16.01 0.46 2.66
N ASN A 148 -15.89 -0.86 2.91
CA ASN A 148 -14.95 -1.73 2.20
C ASN A 148 -15.16 -1.76 0.67
N ALA A 149 -16.40 -1.66 0.18
CA ALA A 149 -16.67 -1.68 -1.26
C ALA A 149 -16.10 -0.44 -1.96
N GLU A 150 -16.13 0.72 -1.30
CA GLU A 150 -15.53 1.95 -1.80
C GLU A 150 -14.00 1.85 -1.84
N MET A 151 -13.40 1.37 -0.74
CA MET A 151 -11.95 1.28 -0.60
C MET A 151 -11.33 0.25 -1.56
N ILE A 152 -11.96 -0.93 -1.73
CA ILE A 152 -11.45 -1.97 -2.64
C ILE A 152 -11.37 -1.48 -4.09
N GLU A 153 -12.28 -0.62 -4.53
CA GLU A 153 -12.21 -0.04 -5.86
C GLU A 153 -11.12 1.02 -6.02
N ALA A 154 -10.67 1.60 -4.91
CA ALA A 154 -9.60 2.61 -4.88
C ALA A 154 -8.20 2.01 -4.82
N VAL A 155 -8.03 0.82 -4.26
CA VAL A 155 -6.72 0.16 -4.17
C VAL A 155 -6.31 -0.52 -5.46
N VAL A 156 -5.04 -0.91 -5.57
CA VAL A 156 -4.52 -1.61 -6.76
C VAL A 156 -5.36 -2.84 -7.07
N ALA A 157 -5.81 -2.95 -8.32
CA ALA A 157 -6.57 -4.11 -8.80
C ALA A 157 -5.75 -5.41 -8.59
N ARG A 158 -6.25 -6.28 -7.73
CA ARG A 158 -5.74 -7.63 -7.48
C ARG A 158 -6.57 -8.64 -8.27
N SER A 159 -6.23 -9.93 -8.17
CA SER A 159 -7.07 -10.97 -8.80
C SER A 159 -8.50 -10.92 -8.22
N LEU A 160 -9.50 -11.27 -9.03
CA LEU A 160 -10.91 -11.27 -8.59
C LEU A 160 -11.16 -12.13 -7.34
N ALA A 161 -10.41 -13.22 -7.16
CA ALA A 161 -10.48 -14.06 -5.98
C ALA A 161 -9.99 -13.31 -4.74
N THR A 162 -8.82 -12.68 -4.82
CA THR A 162 -8.22 -11.91 -3.73
C THR A 162 -9.07 -10.68 -3.36
N SER A 163 -9.67 -10.00 -4.34
CA SER A 163 -10.49 -8.79 -4.09
C SER A 163 -11.81 -9.08 -3.39
N ARG A 164 -12.32 -10.33 -3.43
CA ARG A 164 -13.59 -10.71 -2.78
C ARG A 164 -13.45 -11.07 -1.31
N GLU A 165 -12.26 -11.50 -0.91
CA GLU A 165 -11.99 -12.02 0.44
C GLU A 165 -11.17 -11.06 1.30
N LEU A 166 -10.59 -10.01 0.69
CA LEU A 166 -9.73 -9.08 1.39
C LEU A 166 -10.54 -7.93 2.00
N ILE A 167 -10.62 -7.89 3.31
CA ILE A 167 -10.97 -6.67 4.05
C ILE A 167 -9.63 -5.97 4.33
N THR A 168 -9.37 -4.87 3.63
CA THR A 168 -8.22 -4.01 3.90
C THR A 168 -8.73 -2.83 4.71
N GLU A 169 -8.33 -2.71 5.96
CA GLU A 169 -8.75 -1.60 6.84
C GLU A 169 -7.90 -0.34 6.60
N GLY A 170 -6.64 -0.52 6.19
CA GLY A 170 -5.72 0.56 5.83
C GLY A 170 -4.68 0.14 4.80
N GLN A 171 -4.04 1.12 4.19
CA GLN A 171 -2.87 0.94 3.34
C GLN A 171 -2.03 2.20 3.27
N ALA A 172 -0.74 2.11 3.63
CA ALA A 172 0.24 3.17 3.46
C ALA A 172 0.91 3.13 2.08
N PHE A 173 1.21 4.31 1.56
CA PHE A 173 1.99 4.55 0.35
C PHE A 173 3.09 5.54 0.69
N ASP A 174 4.24 5.01 1.08
CA ASP A 174 5.36 5.77 1.62
C ASP A 174 5.92 6.80 0.63
N SER A 175 6.09 6.40 -0.64
CA SER A 175 6.61 7.28 -1.70
C SER A 175 5.66 8.42 -2.10
N GLU A 176 4.39 8.32 -1.77
CA GLU A 176 3.37 9.34 -2.04
C GLU A 176 3.00 10.12 -0.77
N SER A 177 3.43 9.66 0.41
CA SER A 177 3.00 10.17 1.71
C SER A 177 1.47 10.15 1.88
N VAL A 178 0.85 9.06 1.43
CA VAL A 178 -0.61 8.85 1.41
C VAL A 178 -0.98 7.62 2.21
N VAL A 179 -2.08 7.72 2.94
CA VAL A 179 -2.73 6.59 3.63
C VAL A 179 -4.17 6.47 3.14
N LEU A 180 -4.61 5.28 2.78
CA LEU A 180 -6.02 4.98 2.59
C LEU A 180 -6.55 4.31 3.86
N VAL A 181 -7.68 4.79 4.40
CA VAL A 181 -8.27 4.32 5.66
C VAL A 181 -9.73 3.95 5.45
N LEU A 182 -10.13 2.80 5.98
CA LEU A 182 -11.53 2.40 6.05
C LEU A 182 -12.16 2.96 7.33
N ALA A 183 -13.22 3.75 7.20
CA ALA A 183 -14.00 4.22 8.33
C ALA A 183 -14.62 3.03 9.08
N GLY A 184 -14.37 2.93 10.36
CA GLY A 184 -14.82 1.82 11.17
C GLY A 184 -14.58 2.04 12.65
N ARG A 185 -14.61 0.96 13.42
CA ARG A 185 -14.31 0.96 14.85
C ARG A 185 -12.81 1.12 15.10
N SER A 186 -11.98 0.60 14.19
CA SER A 186 -10.51 0.57 14.26
C SER A 186 -9.83 1.69 13.47
N ASP A 187 -10.58 2.67 12.93
CA ASP A 187 -10.02 3.64 11.99
C ASP A 187 -8.87 4.51 12.55
N ILE A 188 -8.95 4.89 13.83
CA ILE A 188 -7.86 5.63 14.50
C ILE A 188 -6.62 4.75 14.59
N GLY A 189 -6.78 3.53 15.12
CA GLY A 189 -5.67 2.58 15.23
C GLY A 189 -5.05 2.25 13.88
N THR A 190 -5.88 1.95 12.90
CA THR A 190 -5.44 1.69 11.52
C THR A 190 -4.70 2.88 10.92
N ALA A 191 -5.25 4.09 11.02
CA ALA A 191 -4.63 5.28 10.45
C ALA A 191 -3.25 5.58 11.06
N THR A 192 -3.11 5.46 12.37
CA THR A 192 -1.85 5.72 13.07
C THR A 192 -0.82 4.62 12.84
N HIS A 193 -1.27 3.35 12.69
CA HIS A 193 -0.46 2.23 12.25
C HIS A 193 0.12 2.49 10.85
N GLU A 194 -0.75 2.75 9.86
CA GLU A 194 -0.35 3.00 8.48
C GLU A 194 0.53 4.25 8.34
N MET A 195 0.24 5.32 9.09
CA MET A 195 1.07 6.50 9.10
C MET A 195 2.48 6.22 9.64
N THR A 196 2.60 5.32 10.62
CA THR A 196 3.90 4.91 11.15
C THR A 196 4.77 4.25 10.08
N HIS A 197 4.20 3.48 9.14
CA HIS A 197 4.97 2.95 8.00
C HIS A 197 5.59 4.05 7.14
N ILE A 198 4.88 5.18 6.94
CA ILE A 198 5.44 6.34 6.23
C ILE A 198 6.63 6.93 7.01
N LEU A 199 6.50 7.10 8.33
CA LEU A 199 7.59 7.61 9.16
C LEU A 199 8.80 6.67 9.15
N VAL A 200 8.60 5.36 9.26
CA VAL A 200 9.65 4.35 9.18
C VAL A 200 10.36 4.40 7.82
N ALA A 201 9.60 4.52 6.73
CA ALA A 201 10.17 4.65 5.40
C ALA A 201 11.00 5.93 5.22
N ARG A 202 10.53 7.07 5.75
CA ARG A 202 11.28 8.33 5.76
C ARG A 202 12.58 8.20 6.55
N ALA A 203 12.54 7.61 7.76
CA ALA A 203 13.70 7.43 8.62
C ALA A 203 14.77 6.52 8.00
N ALA A 204 14.34 5.43 7.34
CA ALA A 204 15.21 4.44 6.72
C ALA A 204 15.47 4.67 5.22
N ASN A 205 15.03 5.79 4.63
CA ASN A 205 15.06 6.09 3.21
C ASN A 205 14.36 5.06 2.30
N SER A 206 13.72 4.07 2.86
CA SER A 206 12.89 3.05 2.18
C SER A 206 12.28 2.10 3.21
N SER A 207 11.00 1.77 3.09
CA SER A 207 10.36 0.72 3.87
C SER A 207 11.00 -0.66 3.66
N GLY A 208 11.54 -0.92 2.47
CA GLY A 208 12.23 -2.17 2.14
C GLY A 208 13.57 -2.40 2.85
N ALA A 209 14.15 -1.38 3.48
CA ALA A 209 15.37 -1.51 4.28
C ALA A 209 15.10 -2.09 5.68
N VAL A 210 13.85 -2.02 6.15
CA VAL A 210 13.46 -2.41 7.51
C VAL A 210 12.83 -3.81 7.48
N PRO A 211 13.28 -4.77 8.32
CA PRO A 211 12.70 -6.11 8.34
C PRO A 211 11.25 -6.08 8.83
N LEU A 212 10.44 -7.04 8.37
CA LEU A 212 9.00 -7.09 8.63
C LEU A 212 8.66 -6.94 10.11
N TRP A 213 9.29 -7.72 10.99
CA TRP A 213 9.00 -7.69 12.43
C TRP A 213 9.22 -6.31 13.07
N LEU A 214 10.23 -5.56 12.58
CA LEU A 214 10.53 -4.22 13.09
C LEU A 214 9.58 -3.17 12.51
N ASN A 215 9.28 -3.26 11.22
CA ASN A 215 8.36 -2.35 10.55
C ASN A 215 6.94 -2.46 11.13
N GLU A 216 6.41 -3.69 11.22
CA GLU A 216 5.10 -3.94 11.82
C GLU A 216 5.09 -3.68 13.33
N GLY A 217 6.19 -4.03 14.01
CA GLY A 217 6.33 -3.77 15.44
C GLY A 217 6.30 -2.28 15.79
N LEU A 218 6.92 -1.43 14.98
CA LEU A 218 6.85 0.02 15.09
C LEU A 218 5.45 0.55 14.75
N ALA A 219 4.81 0.02 13.70
CA ALA A 219 3.47 0.39 13.33
C ALA A 219 2.45 0.05 14.44
N GLU A 220 2.56 -1.13 15.05
CA GLU A 220 1.73 -1.51 16.20
C GLU A 220 2.11 -0.75 17.50
N PHE A 221 3.35 -0.30 17.64
CA PHE A 221 3.74 0.57 18.74
C PHE A 221 3.11 1.97 18.58
N GLY A 222 3.03 2.48 17.36
CA GLY A 222 2.39 3.76 17.00
C GLY A 222 0.87 3.70 16.88
N ASN A 223 0.25 2.51 16.98
CA ASN A 223 -1.21 2.32 16.95
C ASN A 223 -1.84 2.83 18.24
N LEU A 224 -2.59 3.94 18.15
CA LEU A 224 -3.18 4.61 19.33
C LEU A 224 -4.50 3.99 19.83
N ASP A 225 -5.13 3.12 19.02
CA ASP A 225 -6.42 2.48 19.38
C ASP A 225 -6.37 0.99 19.04
N GLN A 226 -5.67 0.24 19.91
CA GLN A 226 -5.50 -1.20 19.74
C GLN A 226 -6.80 -1.94 20.02
N THR A 227 -7.36 -2.55 18.98
CA THR A 227 -8.55 -3.39 19.08
C THR A 227 -8.24 -4.86 19.39
N VAL A 228 -6.97 -5.27 19.25
CA VAL A 228 -6.49 -6.63 19.48
C VAL A 228 -5.60 -6.68 20.72
N SER A 229 -5.86 -7.62 21.64
CA SER A 229 -5.01 -7.85 22.80
C SER A 229 -3.82 -8.72 22.43
N TYR A 230 -2.78 -8.10 21.85
CA TYR A 230 -1.55 -8.78 21.44
C TYR A 230 -0.82 -9.45 22.60
N GLU A 231 -0.92 -8.92 23.81
CA GLU A 231 -0.31 -9.50 25.02
C GLU A 231 -0.81 -10.94 25.25
N ARG A 232 -2.10 -11.20 25.04
CA ARG A 232 -2.67 -12.54 25.21
C ARG A 232 -2.18 -13.53 24.15
N PHE A 233 -2.00 -13.06 22.90
CA PHE A 233 -1.41 -13.90 21.86
C PHE A 233 0.06 -14.19 22.13
N LEU A 234 0.78 -13.23 22.70
CA LEU A 234 2.17 -13.41 23.09
C LEU A 234 2.30 -14.41 24.25
N GLU A 235 1.49 -14.27 25.32
CA GLU A 235 1.41 -15.21 26.43
C GLU A 235 1.07 -16.63 25.97
N TRP A 236 0.09 -16.74 25.05
CA TRP A 236 -0.25 -18.03 24.46
C TRP A 236 0.91 -18.64 23.67
N ALA A 237 1.61 -17.83 22.86
CA ALA A 237 2.73 -18.31 22.05
C ALA A 237 3.92 -18.71 22.92
N GLU A 238 4.23 -17.96 24.00
CA GLU A 238 5.24 -18.30 24.98
C GLU A 238 4.87 -19.62 25.69
N GLY A 239 3.68 -19.73 26.25
CA GLY A 239 3.22 -20.92 27.00
C GLY A 239 3.07 -22.19 26.15
N THR A 240 3.03 -22.08 24.80
CA THR A 240 2.89 -23.21 23.86
C THR A 240 4.11 -23.44 22.97
N ASP A 241 5.24 -22.77 23.23
CA ASP A 241 6.47 -22.83 22.44
C ASP A 241 6.24 -22.48 20.94
N ARG A 242 5.46 -21.42 20.69
CA ARG A 242 5.09 -20.94 19.35
C ARG A 242 5.66 -19.56 19.03
N LEU A 243 6.59 -19.08 19.84
CA LEU A 243 7.33 -17.86 19.53
C LEU A 243 8.14 -18.06 18.25
N ILE A 244 7.98 -17.13 17.31
CA ILE A 244 8.66 -17.17 16.01
C ILE A 244 9.99 -16.44 16.13
N PRO A 245 11.14 -17.01 15.75
CA PRO A 245 12.40 -16.30 15.78
C PRO A 245 12.35 -15.00 14.97
N LEU A 246 12.80 -13.86 15.52
CA LEU A 246 12.75 -12.55 14.82
C LEU A 246 13.44 -12.61 13.45
N LYS A 247 14.56 -13.33 13.34
CA LYS A 247 15.24 -13.55 12.06
C LYS A 247 14.44 -14.34 11.04
N GLY A 248 13.43 -15.10 11.50
CA GLY A 248 12.50 -15.89 10.68
C GLY A 248 11.31 -15.09 10.18
N LEU A 249 10.98 -13.96 10.81
CA LEU A 249 9.86 -13.09 10.46
C LEU A 249 10.19 -12.19 9.26
N ARG A 250 10.38 -12.82 8.08
CA ARG A 250 10.57 -12.15 6.78
C ARG A 250 9.27 -12.01 5.99
N SER A 251 8.25 -12.77 6.36
CA SER A 251 6.89 -12.73 5.84
C SER A 251 5.95 -13.19 6.93
N PHE A 252 4.68 -12.78 6.85
CA PHE A 252 3.68 -13.27 7.78
C PHE A 252 3.46 -14.78 7.64
N PRO A 253 3.25 -15.49 8.75
CA PRO A 253 2.80 -16.88 8.72
C PRO A 253 1.46 -17.01 7.98
N GLY A 254 1.23 -18.18 7.36
CA GLY A 254 -0.06 -18.47 6.73
C GLY A 254 -1.19 -18.80 7.72
N ASP A 255 -0.86 -19.06 8.97
CA ASP A 255 -1.81 -19.30 10.05
C ASP A 255 -2.25 -17.96 10.66
N PRO A 256 -3.57 -17.65 10.74
CA PRO A 256 -4.06 -16.37 11.26
C PRO A 256 -3.63 -16.12 12.72
N ASN A 257 -3.60 -17.13 13.58
CA ASN A 257 -3.18 -16.97 14.97
C ASN A 257 -1.69 -16.63 15.07
N LEU A 258 -0.86 -17.31 14.26
CA LEU A 258 0.58 -16.98 14.19
C LEU A 258 0.84 -15.62 13.55
N THR A 259 -0.05 -15.13 12.70
CA THR A 259 0.01 -13.75 12.19
C THR A 259 -0.19 -12.76 13.34
N LEU A 260 -1.18 -12.97 14.21
CA LEU A 260 -1.39 -12.12 15.39
C LEU A 260 -0.23 -12.22 16.40
N VAL A 261 0.35 -13.41 16.54
CA VAL A 261 1.60 -13.60 17.31
C VAL A 261 2.73 -12.76 16.70
N ALA A 262 2.91 -12.78 15.37
CA ALA A 262 3.97 -12.03 14.70
C ALA A 262 3.86 -10.51 14.95
N TYR A 263 2.65 -9.95 14.88
CA TYR A 263 2.39 -8.56 15.24
C TYR A 263 2.71 -8.29 16.72
N GLY A 264 2.19 -9.13 17.63
CA GLY A 264 2.44 -9.00 19.06
C GLY A 264 3.92 -9.11 19.44
N GLN A 265 4.65 -10.03 18.81
CA GLN A 265 6.10 -10.17 19.01
C GLN A 265 6.85 -8.95 18.50
N GLY A 266 6.57 -8.49 17.28
CA GLY A 266 7.19 -7.30 16.73
C GLY A 266 7.02 -6.09 17.64
N ARG A 267 5.75 -5.83 18.06
CA ARG A 267 5.43 -4.75 19.01
C ARG A 267 6.16 -4.90 20.34
N SER A 268 6.16 -6.11 20.92
CA SER A 268 6.81 -6.38 22.19
C SER A 268 8.33 -6.19 22.13
N ALA A 269 8.97 -6.65 21.05
CA ALA A 269 10.40 -6.47 20.84
C ALA A 269 10.76 -4.98 20.64
N VAL A 270 9.97 -4.23 19.86
CA VAL A 270 10.13 -2.78 19.70
C VAL A 270 9.99 -2.06 21.02
N LYS A 271 8.93 -2.39 21.79
CA LYS A 271 8.71 -1.82 23.11
C LYS A 271 9.88 -2.09 24.04
N TYR A 272 10.38 -3.33 24.09
CA TYR A 272 11.57 -3.70 24.86
C TYR A 272 12.78 -2.84 24.47
N MET A 273 13.04 -2.69 23.16
CA MET A 273 14.18 -1.89 22.69
C MET A 273 14.05 -0.40 23.08
N ILE A 274 12.85 0.15 23.04
CA ILE A 274 12.60 1.55 23.42
C ILE A 274 12.71 1.73 24.94
N ASP A 275 12.09 0.85 25.71
CA ASP A 275 12.10 0.92 27.18
C ASP A 275 13.52 0.75 27.75
N GLU A 276 14.35 -0.14 27.18
CA GLU A 276 15.68 -0.46 27.69
C GLU A 276 16.76 0.50 27.18
N TYR A 277 16.67 0.93 25.91
CA TYR A 277 17.74 1.69 25.25
C TYR A 277 17.31 3.11 24.84
N GLY A 278 16.03 3.42 24.90
CA GLY A 278 15.47 4.74 24.58
C GLY A 278 15.17 4.93 23.09
N GLU A 279 14.27 5.90 22.83
CA GLU A 279 13.78 6.28 21.49
C GLU A 279 14.91 6.65 20.52
N GLY A 280 15.91 7.42 21.00
CA GLY A 280 17.03 7.86 20.16
C GLY A 280 17.85 6.71 19.57
N LYS A 281 17.93 5.56 20.25
CA LYS A 281 18.60 4.36 19.71
C LYS A 281 17.77 3.69 18.61
N MET A 282 16.45 3.75 18.70
CA MET A 282 15.57 3.27 17.63
C MET A 282 15.71 4.15 16.37
N ALA A 283 15.73 5.46 16.55
CA ALA A 283 15.99 6.39 15.45
C ALA A 283 17.37 6.16 14.80
N GLU A 284 18.41 5.92 15.60
CA GLU A 284 19.77 5.58 15.11
C GLU A 284 19.76 4.26 14.32
N LEU A 285 18.99 3.25 14.78
CA LEU A 285 18.82 1.97 14.07
C LEU A 285 18.21 2.16 12.69
N LEU A 286 17.08 2.89 12.60
CA LEU A 286 16.41 3.16 11.34
C LEU A 286 17.32 3.93 10.36
N ALA A 287 17.98 4.97 10.84
CA ALA A 287 18.95 5.72 10.04
C ALA A 287 20.11 4.83 9.53
N THR A 288 20.60 3.90 10.39
CA THR A 288 21.66 2.96 10.03
C THR A 288 21.18 1.97 8.96
N LEU A 289 19.96 1.43 9.08
CA LEU A 289 19.34 0.59 8.05
C LEU A 289 19.21 1.33 6.71
N GLY A 290 18.88 2.62 6.76
CA GLY A 290 18.80 3.49 5.59
C GLY A 290 20.11 3.68 4.82
N THR A 291 21.26 3.32 5.40
CA THR A 291 22.55 3.28 4.71
C THR A 291 22.77 2.02 3.87
N GLY A 292 21.83 1.05 3.94
CA GLY A 292 21.93 -0.24 3.26
C GLY A 292 22.62 -1.34 4.07
N ILE A 293 22.93 -1.09 5.34
CA ILE A 293 23.44 -2.11 6.27
C ILE A 293 22.26 -3.01 6.66
N GLY A 294 22.45 -4.34 6.62
CA GLY A 294 21.42 -5.29 7.05
C GLY A 294 21.18 -5.24 8.56
N ILE A 295 20.00 -5.74 9.00
CA ILE A 295 19.54 -5.64 10.39
C ILE A 295 20.55 -6.14 11.42
N ASP A 296 21.21 -7.26 11.17
CA ASP A 296 22.19 -7.84 12.11
C ASP A 296 23.37 -6.88 12.35
N GLY A 297 23.96 -6.37 11.25
CA GLY A 297 25.05 -5.39 11.35
C GLY A 297 24.60 -4.04 11.91
N ALA A 298 23.37 -3.60 11.62
CA ALA A 298 22.83 -2.35 12.17
C ALA A 298 22.61 -2.46 13.68
N LEU A 299 22.12 -3.61 14.18
CA LEU A 299 22.01 -3.90 15.61
C LEU A 299 23.38 -3.91 16.30
N GLU A 300 24.40 -4.55 15.69
CA GLU A 300 25.75 -4.54 16.23
C GLU A 300 26.33 -3.12 16.35
N VAL A 301 26.11 -2.28 15.33
CA VAL A 301 26.59 -0.89 15.34
C VAL A 301 25.90 -0.06 16.42
N VAL A 302 24.57 -0.17 16.56
CA VAL A 302 23.78 0.71 17.42
C VAL A 302 23.71 0.21 18.87
N TYR A 303 23.53 -1.12 19.06
CA TYR A 303 23.30 -1.73 20.37
C TYR A 303 24.46 -2.59 20.87
N GLY A 304 25.38 -2.99 20.00
CA GLY A 304 26.54 -3.81 20.37
C GLY A 304 26.25 -5.32 20.37
N PHE A 305 25.12 -5.76 19.82
CA PHE A 305 24.75 -7.17 19.63
C PHE A 305 23.98 -7.34 18.32
N GLY A 306 24.01 -8.54 17.73
CA GLY A 306 23.23 -8.88 16.53
C GLY A 306 21.82 -9.37 16.86
N ILE A 307 21.13 -9.88 15.83
CA ILE A 307 19.73 -10.30 15.94
C ILE A 307 19.50 -11.44 16.94
N ASP A 308 20.41 -12.41 17.03
CA ASP A 308 20.31 -13.51 18.01
C ASP A 308 20.54 -13.01 19.44
N GLY A 309 21.35 -11.97 19.62
CA GLY A 309 21.51 -11.27 20.90
C GLY A 309 20.21 -10.56 21.30
N LEU A 310 19.60 -9.79 20.39
CA LEU A 310 18.32 -9.15 20.63
C LEU A 310 17.23 -10.17 20.96
N GLU A 311 17.12 -11.24 20.17
CA GLU A 311 16.15 -12.31 20.38
C GLU A 311 16.21 -12.85 21.81
N ASN A 312 17.40 -13.17 22.32
CA ASN A 312 17.56 -13.74 23.65
C ASN A 312 17.30 -12.74 24.77
N LEU A 313 17.74 -11.49 24.62
CA LEU A 313 17.47 -10.43 25.59
C LEU A 313 15.97 -10.10 25.68
N TRP A 314 15.30 -10.03 24.56
CA TRP A 314 13.86 -9.82 24.51
C TRP A 314 13.10 -11.01 25.12
N ARG A 315 13.45 -12.27 24.78
CA ARG A 315 12.84 -13.45 25.36
C ARG A 315 13.01 -13.49 26.89
N GLU A 316 14.18 -13.17 27.39
CA GLU A 316 14.42 -13.06 28.82
C GLU A 316 13.50 -12.02 29.47
N SER A 317 13.26 -10.88 28.80
CA SER A 317 12.42 -9.80 29.33
C SER A 317 10.93 -10.20 29.46
N ILE A 318 10.45 -11.15 28.66
CA ILE A 318 9.07 -11.69 28.72
C ILE A 318 8.98 -13.00 29.49
N GLY A 319 10.09 -13.52 30.03
CA GLY A 319 10.13 -14.78 30.76
C GLY A 319 10.19 -16.04 29.92
N ALA A 320 10.40 -15.91 28.60
CA ALA A 320 10.46 -17.04 27.68
C ALA A 320 11.88 -17.69 27.67
N GLU A 321 11.91 -18.96 27.27
CA GLU A 321 13.17 -19.70 27.12
C GLU A 321 14.03 -19.08 25.98
N PRO A 322 15.38 -19.11 26.15
CA PRO A 322 16.28 -18.65 25.09
C PRO A 322 16.05 -19.37 23.76
N TYR A 323 16.17 -18.65 22.67
CA TYR A 323 16.12 -19.26 21.35
C TYR A 323 17.33 -20.13 21.09
N VAL A 324 17.10 -21.39 20.79
CA VAL A 324 18.13 -22.33 20.36
C VAL A 324 17.89 -22.68 18.90
N GLU A 325 18.82 -22.31 18.04
CA GLU A 325 18.72 -22.67 16.64
C GLU A 325 18.72 -24.20 16.49
N ALA A 326 17.67 -24.74 15.86
CA ALA A 326 17.59 -26.18 15.60
C ALA A 326 18.80 -26.59 14.74
N THR A 327 19.64 -27.47 15.25
CA THR A 327 20.74 -28.03 14.47
C THR A 327 20.12 -28.73 13.24
N PRO A 328 20.50 -28.37 12.01
CA PRO A 328 19.96 -29.04 10.83
C PRO A 328 20.19 -30.54 10.95
N GLY A 329 19.10 -31.32 11.00
CA GLY A 329 19.20 -32.76 10.91
C GLY A 329 19.95 -33.13 9.62
N PRO A 330 20.59 -34.31 9.55
CA PRO A 330 21.23 -34.75 8.33
C PRO A 330 20.23 -34.65 7.18
N THR A 331 20.53 -33.81 6.19
CA THR A 331 19.72 -33.67 4.98
C THR A 331 19.53 -35.12 4.43
N PRO A 332 18.28 -35.61 4.29
CA PRO A 332 18.07 -36.91 3.69
C PRO A 332 18.74 -36.89 2.32
N THR A 333 19.73 -37.76 2.12
CA THR A 333 20.36 -37.91 0.80
C THR A 333 19.25 -38.32 -0.14
N VAL A 334 18.78 -37.39 -0.95
CA VAL A 334 17.85 -37.70 -2.03
C VAL A 334 18.60 -38.64 -2.94
N VAL A 335 18.26 -39.92 -2.88
CA VAL A 335 18.72 -40.89 -3.91
C VAL A 335 18.16 -40.35 -5.22
N ALA A 336 19.03 -39.85 -6.07
CA ALA A 336 18.62 -39.33 -7.35
C ALA A 336 17.86 -40.43 -8.09
N GLU A 337 16.56 -40.27 -8.27
CA GLU A 337 15.81 -41.12 -9.21
C GLU A 337 16.47 -41.00 -10.59
N PRO A 338 16.66 -42.09 -11.30
CA PRO A 338 17.28 -42.03 -12.62
C PRO A 338 16.44 -41.08 -13.49
N THR A 339 17.09 -40.05 -14.01
CA THR A 339 16.46 -39.10 -14.92
C THR A 339 15.81 -39.87 -16.07
N PRO A 340 14.50 -39.75 -16.31
CA PRO A 340 13.88 -40.41 -17.45
C PRO A 340 14.56 -39.94 -18.73
N GLU A 341 15.00 -40.88 -19.55
CA GLU A 341 15.54 -40.57 -20.88
C GLU A 341 14.43 -39.97 -21.74
N TYR A 342 14.44 -38.66 -21.89
CA TYR A 342 13.60 -37.99 -22.87
C TYR A 342 14.16 -38.24 -24.28
N LYS A 343 13.49 -39.09 -25.05
CA LYS A 343 13.72 -39.18 -26.50
C LYS A 343 13.16 -37.91 -27.13
N LEU A 344 14.05 -37.02 -27.57
CA LEU A 344 13.68 -35.92 -28.45
C LEU A 344 13.09 -36.54 -29.75
N LEU A 345 11.83 -36.25 -30.01
CA LEU A 345 11.19 -36.51 -31.29
C LEU A 345 11.76 -35.51 -32.33
N THR A 346 12.93 -35.81 -32.85
CA THR A 346 13.60 -35.00 -33.89
C THR A 346 13.45 -35.64 -35.28
N SER A 347 12.22 -35.89 -35.72
CA SER A 347 11.98 -36.04 -37.17
C SER A 347 10.49 -36.00 -37.45
N PRO A 348 10.01 -35.21 -38.40
CA PRO A 348 8.66 -35.33 -38.90
C PRO A 348 8.54 -36.71 -39.61
N PRO A 349 7.35 -37.38 -39.57
CA PRO A 349 7.15 -38.63 -40.25
C PRO A 349 7.30 -38.43 -41.76
N GLU A 350 8.14 -39.23 -42.37
CA GLU A 350 8.23 -39.33 -43.85
C GLU A 350 6.88 -39.78 -44.38
N SER A 351 6.38 -39.03 -45.36
CA SER A 351 5.18 -39.37 -46.13
C SER A 351 5.45 -40.59 -47.00
N SER A 352 4.95 -41.74 -46.60
CA SER A 352 4.86 -42.89 -47.55
C SER A 352 3.44 -42.90 -48.14
N ASN A 353 3.37 -42.52 -49.40
CA ASN A 353 2.26 -42.90 -50.27
C ASN A 353 2.27 -44.42 -50.47
N SER A 354 1.20 -45.10 -50.12
CA SER A 354 0.78 -46.31 -50.83
C SER A 354 -0.70 -46.55 -50.61
N ASP A 355 -1.34 -46.74 -51.72
CA ASP A 355 -2.73 -47.02 -51.98
C ASP A 355 -3.29 -48.22 -51.21
N SER A 356 -4.62 -48.17 -51.07
CA SER A 356 -5.62 -49.22 -51.14
C SER A 356 -6.13 -49.90 -49.87
N GLU A 357 -7.43 -49.82 -49.83
CA GLU A 357 -8.46 -50.82 -49.50
C GLU A 357 -9.05 -50.88 -48.10
N ASP A 358 -10.36 -50.65 -48.15
CA ASP A 358 -11.42 -50.97 -47.19
C ASP A 358 -11.16 -52.16 -46.29
N VAL A 359 -11.39 -52.02 -44.99
CA VAL A 359 -12.20 -52.98 -44.22
C VAL A 359 -12.76 -52.25 -43.01
N ALA A 360 -14.08 -52.22 -42.90
CA ALA A 360 -14.83 -51.93 -41.71
C ALA A 360 -14.52 -52.93 -40.59
N ASN A 361 -14.27 -52.44 -39.39
CA ASN A 361 -14.53 -53.20 -38.18
C ASN A 361 -14.91 -52.24 -37.06
N GLU A 362 -16.15 -52.35 -36.68
CA GLU A 362 -16.73 -51.88 -35.42
C GLU A 362 -16.00 -52.58 -34.25
N ASP A 363 -15.58 -51.83 -33.27
CA ASP A 363 -15.23 -52.37 -31.96
C ASP A 363 -15.97 -51.56 -30.89
N PRO A 364 -16.80 -52.22 -30.08
CA PRO A 364 -17.61 -51.59 -29.07
C PRO A 364 -16.88 -51.49 -27.73
N ASP A 365 -17.28 -50.55 -26.93
CA ASP A 365 -17.03 -50.41 -25.51
C ASP A 365 -15.67 -49.82 -25.05
N LEU A 366 -15.61 -48.48 -25.05
CA LEU A 366 -14.91 -47.78 -23.98
C LEU A 366 -15.93 -46.97 -23.17
N PRO A 367 -15.98 -47.14 -21.86
CA PRO A 367 -16.88 -46.38 -21.02
C PRO A 367 -16.42 -44.93 -20.96
N GLU A 368 -17.37 -44.01 -21.16
CA GLU A 368 -17.19 -42.58 -20.91
C GLU A 368 -16.83 -42.36 -19.44
N PRO A 369 -15.92 -41.42 -19.13
CA PRO A 369 -15.66 -41.06 -17.74
C PRO A 369 -16.91 -40.35 -17.16
N THR A 370 -17.58 -41.05 -16.29
CA THR A 370 -18.66 -40.50 -15.45
C THR A 370 -18.06 -39.48 -14.50
N VAL A 371 -18.26 -38.22 -14.79
CA VAL A 371 -18.01 -37.14 -13.84
C VAL A 371 -19.14 -37.20 -12.80
N ALA A 372 -18.84 -37.71 -11.63
CA ALA A 372 -19.75 -37.64 -10.48
C ALA A 372 -19.89 -36.13 -10.08
N PRO A 373 -21.11 -35.65 -9.83
CA PRO A 373 -21.28 -34.33 -9.26
C PRO A 373 -20.74 -34.34 -7.83
N LEU A 374 -19.78 -33.44 -7.54
CA LEU A 374 -19.36 -33.11 -6.19
C LEU A 374 -20.57 -32.55 -5.46
N SER A 375 -21.10 -33.32 -4.51
CA SER A 375 -22.07 -32.84 -3.55
C SER A 375 -21.39 -31.74 -2.69
N VAL A 376 -21.85 -30.52 -2.88
CA VAL A 376 -21.60 -29.40 -1.97
C VAL A 376 -22.54 -29.63 -0.79
N ASP A 377 -22.02 -30.21 0.31
CA ASP A 377 -22.57 -30.16 1.66
C ASP A 377 -21.59 -30.88 2.61
N GLU A 378 -20.52 -30.16 2.93
CA GLU A 378 -19.81 -30.33 4.19
C GLU A 378 -19.33 -28.94 4.61
N GLU A 379 -20.13 -28.29 5.46
CA GLU A 379 -19.70 -27.17 6.28
C GLU A 379 -18.55 -27.67 7.16
N ILE A 380 -17.33 -27.35 6.76
CA ILE A 380 -16.19 -27.44 7.68
C ILE A 380 -16.30 -26.19 8.55
N GLU A 381 -17.00 -26.31 9.68
CA GLU A 381 -16.79 -25.37 10.77
C GLU A 381 -15.29 -25.41 11.13
N PRO A 382 -14.58 -24.26 11.11
CA PRO A 382 -13.25 -24.22 11.69
C PRO A 382 -13.42 -24.53 13.19
N ALA A 383 -12.81 -25.58 13.67
CA ALA A 383 -12.67 -25.85 15.09
C ALA A 383 -11.80 -24.73 15.67
N LEU A 384 -12.43 -23.62 16.03
CA LEU A 384 -11.88 -22.64 16.92
C LEU A 384 -11.74 -23.32 18.27
N ASP A 385 -10.51 -23.46 18.75
CA ASP A 385 -10.25 -23.86 20.12
C ASP A 385 -11.02 -22.88 21.01
N GLU A 386 -12.02 -23.38 21.76
CA GLU A 386 -12.95 -22.55 22.54
C GLU A 386 -12.25 -21.59 23.52
N ASN A 387 -10.95 -21.78 23.76
CA ASN A 387 -10.14 -20.91 24.61
C ASN A 387 -9.66 -19.60 23.94
N ILE A 388 -9.82 -19.46 22.62
CA ILE A 388 -9.34 -18.26 21.89
C ILE A 388 -10.50 -17.33 21.51
N ALA A 389 -11.72 -17.88 21.35
CA ALA A 389 -12.90 -17.09 20.95
C ALA A 389 -13.37 -16.06 22.01
N ASP A 390 -13.04 -16.26 23.28
CA ASP A 390 -13.38 -15.34 24.40
C ASP A 390 -12.41 -14.15 24.53
N LEU A 391 -11.41 -14.03 23.64
CA LEU A 391 -10.40 -12.99 23.71
C LEU A 391 -10.76 -11.72 22.93
N ALA A 392 -11.85 -11.70 22.18
CA ALA A 392 -12.32 -10.54 21.46
C ALA A 392 -13.55 -9.92 22.13
N VAL A 393 -13.42 -8.64 22.52
CA VAL A 393 -14.49 -7.66 22.78
C VAL A 393 -15.14 -7.62 24.16
N GLU A 394 -14.80 -6.65 24.94
CA GLU A 394 -15.71 -5.87 25.80
C GLU A 394 -15.36 -4.37 25.72
N GLY A 395 -16.31 -3.55 25.30
CA GLY A 395 -16.22 -2.08 25.32
C GLY A 395 -17.58 -1.44 25.09
N GLU A 396 -18.11 -0.82 26.12
CA GLU A 396 -19.47 -0.30 26.25
C GLU A 396 -19.73 0.97 25.44
N GLU A 397 -21.00 1.13 24.97
CA GLU A 397 -21.55 2.29 24.29
C GLU A 397 -21.86 3.43 25.29
N GLU A 398 -21.57 4.69 24.92
CA GLU A 398 -22.33 5.84 25.39
C GLU A 398 -22.63 6.85 24.27
N THR A 399 -23.93 7.17 24.15
CA THR A 399 -24.53 8.11 23.20
C THR A 399 -24.63 9.50 23.80
N SER A 400 -24.34 10.56 23.04
CA SER A 400 -25.00 11.85 23.27
C SER A 400 -25.03 12.75 22.03
N SER A 401 -26.18 13.33 21.82
CA SER A 401 -26.63 14.22 20.75
C SER A 401 -26.35 15.71 21.02
N GLY A 402 -26.14 16.52 19.98
CA GLY A 402 -26.17 17.99 20.12
C GLY A 402 -25.98 18.76 18.81
N THR A 403 -26.92 19.60 18.50
CA THR A 403 -27.25 20.28 17.26
C THR A 403 -26.69 21.70 17.08
N CYS A 404 -26.60 22.14 15.78
CA CYS A 404 -26.75 23.52 15.20
C CYS A 404 -25.55 24.49 15.27
N SER A 405 -25.15 25.24 14.26
CA SER A 405 -25.76 26.02 13.18
C SER A 405 -24.70 26.75 12.34
N ALA A 406 -25.00 27.07 11.09
CA ALA A 406 -24.26 27.85 10.07
C ALA A 406 -24.36 29.40 10.30
N PRO A 407 -24.04 30.31 9.32
CA PRO A 407 -23.03 30.35 8.24
C PRO A 407 -22.21 31.68 8.22
N VAL A 408 -21.37 31.99 7.17
CA VAL A 408 -21.37 33.23 6.40
C VAL A 408 -20.21 33.35 5.40
N ALA A 409 -20.54 33.82 4.21
CA ALA A 409 -19.73 34.07 3.01
C ALA A 409 -18.88 35.34 3.06
N GLY A 410 -17.92 35.45 2.12
CA GLY A 410 -17.23 36.71 1.80
C GLY A 410 -16.35 36.62 0.55
N SER A 411 -16.86 37.27 -0.53
CA SER A 411 -16.19 37.56 -1.78
C SER A 411 -15.21 38.74 -1.69
N VAL A 412 -14.28 38.92 -2.68
CA VAL A 412 -14.04 40.17 -3.45
C VAL A 412 -12.81 40.07 -4.35
N ASP A 413 -13.03 40.22 -5.67
CA ASP A 413 -12.47 41.05 -6.76
C ASP A 413 -11.00 41.59 -6.67
N GLY A 414 -10.23 41.48 -7.76
CA GLY A 414 -10.26 42.27 -8.94
C GLY A 414 -8.90 42.74 -9.46
N THR A 415 -8.79 42.78 -10.77
CA THR A 415 -8.10 43.66 -11.74
C THR A 415 -6.73 43.28 -12.30
N SER A 416 -6.79 42.84 -13.55
CA SER A 416 -6.26 43.48 -14.82
C SER A 416 -4.77 43.71 -14.96
N GLY A 417 -4.20 42.96 -15.91
CA GLY A 417 -2.97 43.29 -16.62
C GLY A 417 -2.80 42.35 -17.80
N ALA A 418 -3.02 42.83 -19.01
CA ALA A 418 -2.92 42.07 -20.26
C ALA A 418 -1.47 41.67 -20.52
N TRP A 419 -1.21 40.39 -20.55
CA TRP A 419 -0.02 39.75 -21.08
C TRP A 419 -0.41 38.34 -21.50
N LEU A 420 0.21 37.83 -22.55
CA LEU A 420 0.05 36.53 -23.19
C LEU A 420 -0.76 35.51 -22.31
N LEU A 421 -2.03 35.34 -22.62
CA LEU A 421 -2.92 34.49 -21.84
C LEU A 421 -2.67 33.02 -22.21
N VAL A 422 -1.74 32.36 -21.52
CA VAL A 422 -1.75 30.89 -21.42
C VAL A 422 -2.84 30.59 -20.44
N VAL A 423 -4.05 30.28 -20.91
CA VAL A 423 -5.12 29.78 -20.07
C VAL A 423 -4.84 28.30 -19.83
N VAL A 424 -4.16 27.98 -18.73
CA VAL A 424 -4.09 26.61 -18.25
C VAL A 424 -5.42 26.29 -17.62
N GLY A 425 -6.34 25.75 -18.41
CA GLY A 425 -7.63 25.26 -17.94
C GLY A 425 -7.45 23.89 -17.29
N LEU A 426 -7.24 23.84 -15.97
CA LEU A 426 -7.39 22.62 -15.22
C LEU A 426 -8.86 22.25 -15.14
N ALA A 427 -9.32 21.38 -16.07
CA ALA A 427 -10.47 20.52 -15.78
C ALA A 427 -9.94 19.40 -14.85
N ALA A 428 -9.83 19.69 -13.56
CA ALA A 428 -9.69 18.68 -12.51
C ALA A 428 -10.97 17.87 -12.43
N GLY A 429 -11.14 16.98 -13.39
CA GLY A 429 -12.27 16.09 -13.54
C GLY A 429 -11.78 14.80 -14.16
N GLY A 430 -10.95 14.06 -13.44
CA GLY A 430 -10.68 12.65 -13.73
C GLY A 430 -11.97 11.86 -13.59
N ARG A 431 -12.91 11.99 -14.56
CA ARG A 431 -14.12 11.16 -14.60
C ARG A 431 -13.72 9.74 -14.97
N TYR A 432 -13.47 8.92 -13.97
CA TYR A 432 -13.41 7.48 -14.14
C TYR A 432 -14.83 6.97 -14.44
N ARG A 433 -15.17 6.85 -15.72
CA ARG A 433 -16.35 6.12 -16.17
C ARG A 433 -15.97 4.66 -16.33
N ALA A 434 -16.31 3.82 -15.37
CA ALA A 434 -16.34 2.38 -15.55
C ALA A 434 -17.31 2.05 -16.71
N ARG A 435 -16.77 1.66 -17.87
CA ARG A 435 -17.58 1.05 -18.94
C ARG A 435 -17.94 -0.36 -18.49
N LYS A 436 -19.18 -0.58 -18.09
CA LYS A 436 -19.80 -1.91 -18.07
C LYS A 436 -19.79 -2.45 -19.49
N ASN A 437 -18.91 -3.41 -19.78
CA ASN A 437 -19.07 -4.25 -20.96
C ASN A 437 -20.24 -5.20 -20.69
N ARG A 438 -21.21 -5.17 -21.63
CA ARG A 438 -22.24 -6.19 -21.76
C ARG A 438 -21.65 -7.43 -22.39
#